data_5d359b009e435c9455d66b674ec75326
#
_entry.id   5d359b009e435c9455d66b674ec75326
#
_cell.length_a   1.000
_cell.length_b   1.000
_cell.length_c   1.000
_cell.angle_alpha   90.00
_cell.angle_beta   90.00
_cell.angle_gamma   90.00
#
_symmetry.space_group_name_H-M   'P 1'
#
loop_
_entity.id
_entity.type
_entity.pdbx_description
1 polymer ?
#
loop_
_entity_poly.entity_id
_entity_poly.type
_entity_poly.pdbx_seq_one_letter_code
_entity_poly.pdbx_strand_id
1 'polypeptide(L)'
;MKTLGNTKIIGIDHGYGNMKTANFCFKSGLIAYDSEPLFTADMLVYENRYYLIGEGHKEFVPDKIKDEDYYILTLAAIAKELKSEGITESDVHIAAGLPLTWTSGQKNTFAAYLTKNEEVCFSYRKDEYKIRIVGVSIYPQGYAAIAPFATKLNGINLIADIGNGTMNVLYMINGKPQSGKMF
;
A
#
# COMPACT_ATOMS: atom_id res chain seq x y z
N MET A 1 7.01 9.67 -8.42
CA MET A 1 5.61 9.24 -8.72
C MET A 1 5.27 9.39 -10.21
N LYS A 2 4.22 8.70 -10.70
CA LYS A 2 3.61 8.97 -12.02
C LYS A 2 2.41 9.90 -11.84
N THR A 3 2.09 10.69 -12.88
CA THR A 3 0.96 11.62 -12.85
C THR A 3 0.08 11.36 -14.07
N LEU A 4 -1.23 11.37 -13.91
CA LEU A 4 -2.23 11.30 -14.97
C LEU A 4 -3.16 12.52 -14.84
N GLY A 5 -3.02 13.50 -15.72
CA GLY A 5 -3.62 14.83 -15.52
C GLY A 5 -3.09 15.46 -14.24
N ASN A 6 -3.99 15.81 -13.32
CA ASN A 6 -3.65 16.36 -12.00
C ASN A 6 -3.55 15.29 -10.89
N THR A 7 -3.84 14.02 -11.22
CA THR A 7 -3.87 12.94 -10.23
C THR A 7 -2.49 12.29 -10.08
N LYS A 8 -1.99 12.18 -8.87
CA LYS A 8 -0.78 11.43 -8.53
C LYS A 8 -1.09 9.94 -8.41
N ILE A 9 -0.38 9.10 -9.15
CA ILE A 9 -0.52 7.64 -9.06
C ILE A 9 0.57 7.13 -8.12
N ILE A 10 0.15 6.57 -6.98
CA ILE A 10 1.05 6.05 -5.95
C ILE A 10 0.89 4.54 -5.85
N GLY A 11 1.95 3.82 -6.22
CA GLY A 11 2.02 2.37 -6.01
C GLY A 11 2.38 2.05 -4.57
N ILE A 12 1.59 1.20 -3.91
CA ILE A 12 1.81 0.80 -2.51
C ILE A 12 1.72 -0.72 -2.39
N ASP A 13 2.82 -1.34 -2.00
CA ASP A 13 2.84 -2.74 -1.61
C ASP A 13 2.60 -2.85 -0.09
N HIS A 14 1.45 -3.38 0.28
CA HIS A 14 1.01 -3.57 1.65
C HIS A 14 1.57 -4.89 2.21
N GLY A 15 2.88 -4.96 2.40
CA GLY A 15 3.54 -6.15 2.96
C GLY A 15 3.28 -6.30 4.47
N TYR A 16 3.41 -7.53 4.99
CA TYR A 16 3.30 -7.79 6.42
C TYR A 16 4.49 -7.25 7.23
N GLY A 17 5.68 -7.35 6.69
CA GLY A 17 6.88 -6.84 7.34
C GLY A 17 7.19 -5.39 7.00
N ASN A 18 6.96 -5.01 5.75
CA ASN A 18 7.27 -3.67 5.26
C ASN A 18 6.20 -3.17 4.29
N MET A 19 5.87 -1.90 4.43
CA MET A 19 5.21 -1.11 3.41
C MET A 19 6.25 -0.64 2.40
N LYS A 20 5.94 -0.74 1.12
CA LYS A 20 6.84 -0.29 0.05
C LYS A 20 6.11 0.59 -0.95
N THR A 21 6.79 1.62 -1.40
CA THR A 21 6.34 2.49 -2.50
C THR A 21 7.44 2.55 -3.56
N ALA A 22 7.32 3.43 -4.55
CA ALA A 22 8.36 3.60 -5.56
C ALA A 22 9.69 4.09 -4.96
N ASN A 23 9.65 4.94 -3.91
CA ASN A 23 10.83 5.59 -3.36
C ASN A 23 11.10 5.24 -1.89
N PHE A 24 10.17 4.57 -1.20
CA PHE A 24 10.26 4.32 0.24
C PHE A 24 9.97 2.87 0.60
N CYS A 25 10.69 2.40 1.62
CA CYS A 25 10.43 1.13 2.29
C CYS A 25 10.50 1.40 3.81
N PHE A 26 9.45 1.02 4.54
CA PHE A 26 9.38 1.19 5.99
C PHE A 26 8.59 0.06 6.63
N LYS A 27 8.82 -0.20 7.92
CA LYS A 27 8.16 -1.29 8.66
C LYS A 27 6.65 -1.10 8.71
N SER A 28 5.90 -2.17 8.57
CA SER A 28 4.43 -2.18 8.66
C SER A 28 3.89 -2.12 10.09
N GLY A 29 4.75 -1.87 11.08
CA GLY A 29 4.33 -1.64 12.46
C GLY A 29 3.78 -0.24 12.67
N LEU A 30 2.84 -0.10 13.59
CA LEU A 30 2.41 1.19 14.13
C LEU A 30 1.96 1.04 15.58
N ILE A 31 2.10 2.11 16.36
CA ILE A 31 1.59 2.21 17.74
C ILE A 31 0.68 3.42 17.80
N ALA A 32 -0.55 3.22 18.29
CA ALA A 32 -1.53 4.29 18.45
C ALA A 32 -1.47 4.87 19.89
N TYR A 33 -1.63 6.19 19.98
CA TYR A 33 -1.68 6.93 21.24
C TYR A 33 -2.89 7.87 21.22
N ASP A 34 -3.53 8.04 22.37
CA ASP A 34 -4.65 8.98 22.54
C ASP A 34 -4.17 10.40 22.93
N SER A 35 -2.89 10.57 23.20
CA SER A 35 -2.25 11.87 23.45
C SER A 35 -0.90 11.92 22.74
N GLU A 36 -0.41 13.13 22.44
CA GLU A 36 0.84 13.32 21.74
C GLU A 36 2.02 12.73 22.52
N PRO A 37 2.71 11.70 21.98
CA PRO A 37 3.88 11.13 22.63
C PRO A 37 5.09 12.04 22.47
N LEU A 38 5.99 12.03 23.47
CA LEU A 38 7.21 12.81 23.45
C LEU A 38 8.27 12.19 22.52
N PHE A 39 9.04 13.04 21.81
CA PHE A 39 10.25 12.66 21.07
C PHE A 39 10.05 11.65 19.93
N THR A 40 9.01 11.82 19.11
CA THR A 40 8.73 10.94 17.99
C THR A 40 9.01 11.62 16.64
N ALA A 41 9.72 10.92 15.75
CA ALA A 41 10.11 11.45 14.44
C ALA A 41 9.10 11.10 13.32
N ASP A 42 8.50 9.90 13.36
CA ASP A 42 7.61 9.36 12.32
C ASP A 42 6.15 9.32 12.78
N MET A 43 5.66 10.47 13.28
CA MET A 43 4.30 10.62 13.76
C MET A 43 3.34 10.98 12.66
N LEU A 44 2.23 10.26 12.59
CA LEU A 44 1.04 10.60 11.81
C LEU A 44 -0.10 10.93 12.78
N VAL A 45 -0.84 12.03 12.52
CA VAL A 45 -2.04 12.38 13.28
C VAL A 45 -3.23 12.32 12.34
N TYR A 46 -4.23 11.54 12.71
CA TYR A 46 -5.46 11.38 11.95
C TYR A 46 -6.64 11.21 12.93
N GLU A 47 -7.71 11.94 12.72
CA GLU A 47 -8.92 11.94 13.58
C GLU A 47 -8.61 12.10 15.08
N ASN A 48 -7.73 13.05 15.40
CA ASN A 48 -7.27 13.35 16.77
C ASN A 48 -6.56 12.19 17.50
N ARG A 49 -6.08 11.20 16.78
CA ARG A 49 -5.22 10.13 17.31
C ARG A 49 -3.83 10.22 16.72
N TYR A 50 -2.86 9.81 17.49
CA TYR A 50 -1.44 9.85 17.15
C TYR A 50 -0.96 8.45 16.84
N TYR A 51 -0.24 8.29 15.72
CA TYR A 51 0.24 7.00 15.26
C TYR A 51 1.74 7.08 14.97
N LEU A 52 2.53 6.33 15.73
CA LEU A 52 3.96 6.22 15.49
C LEU A 52 4.21 5.15 14.43
N ILE A 53 4.69 5.57 13.27
CA ILE A 53 4.85 4.72 12.10
C ILE A 53 6.22 4.02 12.11
N GLY A 54 6.22 2.72 11.80
CA GLY A 54 7.44 1.91 11.72
C GLY A 54 7.86 1.29 13.05
N GLU A 55 7.14 1.55 14.12
CA GLU A 55 7.35 1.00 15.45
C GLU A 55 6.30 -0.09 15.76
N GLY A 56 6.63 -0.95 16.74
CA GLY A 56 5.80 -2.09 17.04
C GLY A 56 5.94 -3.22 16.02
N HIS A 57 5.20 -4.29 16.26
CA HIS A 57 5.13 -5.46 15.39
C HIS A 57 3.69 -5.71 14.98
N LYS A 58 3.42 -5.73 13.67
CA LYS A 58 2.12 -6.16 13.19
C LYS A 58 2.14 -7.68 13.04
N GLU A 59 1.30 -8.36 13.81
CA GLU A 59 1.08 -9.78 13.64
C GLU A 59 0.47 -10.08 12.27
N PHE A 60 0.74 -11.30 11.77
CA PHE A 60 0.09 -11.77 10.56
C PHE A 60 -1.42 -11.84 10.78
N VAL A 61 -2.18 -11.01 10.08
CA VAL A 61 -3.64 -11.04 10.07
C VAL A 61 -4.09 -11.42 8.67
N PRO A 62 -4.87 -12.52 8.51
CA PRO A 62 -5.36 -12.96 7.20
C PRO A 62 -6.22 -11.92 6.48
N ASP A 63 -6.79 -10.96 7.20
CA ASP A 63 -7.65 -9.92 6.67
C ASP A 63 -7.05 -8.53 6.92
N LYS A 64 -6.65 -7.85 5.83
CA LYS A 64 -6.01 -6.52 5.89
C LYS A 64 -6.97 -5.39 6.25
N ILE A 65 -8.26 -5.66 6.27
CA ILE A 65 -9.31 -4.66 6.59
C ILE A 65 -9.87 -4.82 8.01
N LYS A 66 -9.32 -5.77 8.78
CA LYS A 66 -9.82 -6.08 10.12
C LYS A 66 -9.67 -4.91 11.11
N ASP A 67 -8.66 -4.08 10.89
CA ASP A 67 -8.36 -2.90 11.70
C ASP A 67 -8.02 -1.70 10.80
N GLU A 68 -7.77 -0.56 11.39
CA GLU A 68 -7.41 0.69 10.69
C GLU A 68 -5.93 0.77 10.29
N ASP A 69 -5.09 -0.15 10.73
CA ASP A 69 -3.65 -0.05 10.64
C ASP A 69 -3.16 0.12 9.20
N TYR A 70 -3.67 -0.71 8.27
CA TYR A 70 -3.26 -0.59 6.86
C TYR A 70 -3.76 0.69 6.21
N TYR A 71 -4.86 1.26 6.69
CA TYR A 71 -5.31 2.58 6.22
C TYR A 71 -4.35 3.67 6.68
N ILE A 72 -3.99 3.70 7.95
CA ILE A 72 -3.01 4.65 8.51
C ILE A 72 -1.64 4.50 7.85
N LEU A 73 -1.16 3.26 7.65
CA LEU A 73 0.09 2.98 6.94
C LEU A 73 0.02 3.45 5.47
N THR A 74 -1.16 3.38 4.83
CA THR A 74 -1.38 3.92 3.49
C THR A 74 -1.27 5.44 3.47
N LEU A 75 -1.87 6.14 4.44
CA LEU A 75 -1.72 7.60 4.57
C LEU A 75 -0.25 8.00 4.77
N ALA A 76 0.49 7.25 5.61
CA ALA A 76 1.92 7.49 5.79
C ALA A 76 2.73 7.26 4.50
N ALA A 77 2.40 6.21 3.73
CA ALA A 77 3.03 5.93 2.45
C ALA A 77 2.77 7.05 1.42
N ILE A 78 1.53 7.54 1.35
CA ILE A 78 1.15 8.69 0.51
C ILE A 78 1.92 9.94 0.94
N ALA A 79 1.95 10.27 2.23
CA ALA A 79 2.65 11.45 2.74
C ALA A 79 4.15 11.41 2.41
N LYS A 80 4.82 10.24 2.55
CA LYS A 80 6.24 10.07 2.21
C LYS A 80 6.50 10.38 0.73
N GLU A 81 5.66 9.85 -0.18
CA GLU A 81 5.77 10.09 -1.62
C GLU A 81 5.50 11.56 -1.97
N LEU A 82 4.44 12.17 -1.44
CA LEU A 82 4.11 13.57 -1.69
C LEU A 82 5.19 14.51 -1.16
N LYS A 83 5.71 14.25 0.06
CA LYS A 83 6.79 15.04 0.68
C LYS A 83 8.05 15.05 -0.17
N SER A 84 8.40 13.95 -0.83
CA SER A 84 9.58 13.87 -1.70
C SER A 84 9.50 14.81 -2.92
N GLU A 85 8.29 15.22 -3.29
CA GLU A 85 8.03 16.20 -4.36
C GLU A 85 7.64 17.59 -3.81
N GLY A 86 7.66 17.81 -2.48
CA GLY A 86 7.27 19.06 -1.84
C GLY A 86 5.76 19.37 -1.92
N ILE A 87 4.93 18.31 -2.05
CA ILE A 87 3.48 18.41 -2.24
C ILE A 87 2.78 18.03 -0.94
N THR A 88 1.79 18.82 -0.53
CA THR A 88 0.95 18.58 0.63
C THR A 88 -0.53 18.48 0.30
N GLU A 89 -0.93 18.85 -0.93
CA GLU A 89 -2.31 18.79 -1.40
C GLU A 89 -2.37 18.17 -2.79
N SER A 90 -3.16 17.09 -2.98
CA SER A 90 -3.25 16.39 -4.27
C SER A 90 -4.45 15.46 -4.37
N ASP A 91 -4.92 15.27 -5.61
CA ASP A 91 -5.69 14.09 -5.99
C ASP A 91 -4.75 12.88 -6.08
N VAL A 92 -5.14 11.76 -5.49
CA VAL A 92 -4.34 10.53 -5.41
C VAL A 92 -5.13 9.35 -5.94
N HIS A 93 -4.52 8.59 -6.85
CA HIS A 93 -4.98 7.26 -7.24
C HIS A 93 -4.01 6.22 -6.66
N ILE A 94 -4.52 5.28 -5.86
CA ILE A 94 -3.71 4.26 -5.21
C ILE A 94 -3.63 3.03 -6.13
N ALA A 95 -2.43 2.54 -6.41
CA ALA A 95 -2.21 1.24 -7.03
C ALA A 95 -1.69 0.27 -5.96
N ALA A 96 -2.57 -0.58 -5.43
CA ALA A 96 -2.27 -1.45 -4.30
C ALA A 96 -2.10 -2.92 -4.71
N GLY A 97 -1.25 -3.65 -3.99
CA GLY A 97 -1.02 -5.08 -4.16
C GLY A 97 -1.79 -5.93 -3.12
N LEU A 98 -2.45 -7.00 -3.57
CA LEU A 98 -2.98 -8.05 -2.71
C LEU A 98 -2.33 -9.40 -3.03
N PRO A 99 -2.18 -10.30 -2.04
CA PRO A 99 -1.83 -11.68 -2.30
C PRO A 99 -2.75 -12.26 -3.36
N LEU A 100 -2.19 -13.07 -4.25
CA LEU A 100 -2.89 -13.54 -5.42
C LEU A 100 -4.14 -14.35 -5.09
N THR A 101 -4.06 -15.17 -4.03
CA THR A 101 -5.18 -15.97 -3.50
C THR A 101 -6.34 -15.13 -2.97
N TRP A 102 -6.11 -13.85 -2.66
CA TRP A 102 -7.12 -12.94 -2.10
C TRP A 102 -7.71 -12.00 -3.14
N THR A 103 -7.06 -11.85 -4.31
CA THR A 103 -7.50 -10.89 -5.33
C THR A 103 -8.91 -11.18 -5.85
N SER A 104 -9.35 -12.44 -5.90
CA SER A 104 -10.70 -12.80 -6.36
C SER A 104 -11.81 -12.48 -5.34
N GLY A 105 -11.53 -12.62 -4.05
CA GLY A 105 -12.53 -12.46 -2.97
C GLY A 105 -12.48 -11.10 -2.26
N GLN A 106 -11.30 -10.53 -2.09
CA GLN A 106 -11.10 -9.34 -1.24
C GLN A 106 -10.81 -8.04 -2.02
N LYS A 107 -10.69 -8.11 -3.35
CA LYS A 107 -10.33 -6.96 -4.19
C LYS A 107 -11.25 -5.76 -3.96
N ASN A 108 -12.57 -5.97 -4.05
CA ASN A 108 -13.54 -4.90 -3.94
C ASN A 108 -13.63 -4.36 -2.50
N THR A 109 -13.55 -5.25 -1.52
CA THR A 109 -13.61 -4.89 -0.10
C THR A 109 -12.37 -4.10 0.31
N PHE A 110 -11.18 -4.50 -0.17
CA PHE A 110 -9.95 -3.77 0.11
C PHE A 110 -9.90 -2.41 -0.63
N ALA A 111 -10.41 -2.34 -1.86
CA ALA A 111 -10.55 -1.07 -2.56
C ALA A 111 -11.50 -0.12 -1.81
N ALA A 112 -12.68 -0.61 -1.37
CA ALA A 112 -13.63 0.16 -0.59
C ALA A 112 -13.04 0.62 0.75
N TYR A 113 -12.27 -0.23 1.43
CA TYR A 113 -11.55 0.13 2.65
C TYR A 113 -10.55 1.27 2.43
N LEU A 114 -9.78 1.25 1.35
CA LEU A 114 -8.82 2.31 1.03
C LEU A 114 -9.49 3.60 0.56
N THR A 115 -10.72 3.54 0.03
CA THR A 115 -11.50 4.71 -0.42
C THR A 115 -12.62 5.09 0.54
N LYS A 116 -12.62 4.58 1.77
CA LYS A 116 -13.69 4.84 2.76
C LYS A 116 -13.94 6.33 3.03
N ASN A 117 -12.91 7.15 2.88
CA ASN A 117 -12.99 8.61 2.92
C ASN A 117 -12.42 9.17 1.62
N GLU A 118 -13.24 9.95 0.90
CA GLU A 118 -12.81 10.58 -0.37
C GLU A 118 -11.82 11.71 -0.11
N GLU A 119 -12.15 12.61 0.83
CA GLU A 119 -11.26 13.68 1.29
C GLU A 119 -10.66 13.31 2.63
N VAL A 120 -9.35 13.42 2.76
CA VAL A 120 -8.61 13.05 3.96
C VAL A 120 -7.65 14.17 4.34
N CYS A 121 -7.83 14.70 5.56
CA CYS A 121 -6.90 15.63 6.19
C CYS A 121 -6.17 14.92 7.32
N PHE A 122 -4.87 14.99 7.33
CA PHE A 122 -4.02 14.39 8.35
C PHE A 122 -2.68 15.12 8.41
N SER A 123 -1.94 14.95 9.51
CA SER A 123 -0.56 15.44 9.54
C SER A 123 0.43 14.28 9.57
N TYR A 124 1.59 14.49 8.97
CA TYR A 124 2.70 13.56 9.02
C TYR A 124 4.03 14.31 9.19
N ARG A 125 4.78 13.99 10.26
CA ARG A 125 6.02 14.71 10.61
C ARG A 125 5.81 16.22 10.71
N LYS A 126 4.69 16.66 11.28
CA LYS A 126 4.25 18.05 11.45
C LYS A 126 3.84 18.79 10.17
N ASP A 127 3.93 18.16 8.99
CA ASP A 127 3.38 18.74 7.77
C ASP A 127 1.91 18.33 7.65
N GLU A 128 1.03 19.28 7.34
CA GLU A 128 -0.40 19.05 7.12
C GLU A 128 -0.63 18.60 5.67
N TYR A 129 -1.40 17.54 5.50
CA TYR A 129 -1.77 17.00 4.20
C TYR A 129 -3.28 17.05 4.01
N LYS A 130 -3.68 17.48 2.81
CA LYS A 130 -5.07 17.38 2.33
C LYS A 130 -5.07 16.64 1.00
N ILE A 131 -5.59 15.43 1.01
CA ILE A 131 -5.63 14.59 -0.19
C ILE A 131 -7.07 14.22 -0.54
N ARG A 132 -7.31 13.98 -1.83
CA ARG A 132 -8.54 13.35 -2.31
C ARG A 132 -8.19 12.02 -2.97
N ILE A 133 -8.69 10.92 -2.40
CA ILE A 133 -8.49 9.58 -2.95
C ILE A 133 -9.54 9.36 -4.05
N VAL A 134 -9.14 9.61 -5.30
CA VAL A 134 -10.04 9.56 -6.45
C VAL A 134 -10.27 8.15 -6.99
N GLY A 135 -9.51 7.16 -6.50
CA GLY A 135 -9.72 5.77 -6.87
C GLY A 135 -8.58 4.85 -6.44
N VAL A 136 -8.85 3.55 -6.50
CA VAL A 136 -7.92 2.49 -6.16
C VAL A 136 -7.93 1.41 -7.24
N SER A 137 -6.75 1.02 -7.69
CA SER A 137 -6.56 -0.16 -8.55
C SER A 137 -5.83 -1.25 -7.76
N ILE A 138 -6.39 -2.46 -7.72
CA ILE A 138 -5.82 -3.60 -7.01
C ILE A 138 -5.20 -4.57 -8.00
N TYR A 139 -3.94 -4.92 -7.76
CA TYR A 139 -3.15 -5.86 -8.55
C TYR A 139 -2.67 -7.03 -7.69
N PRO A 140 -2.39 -8.18 -8.29
CA PRO A 140 -1.70 -9.26 -7.59
C PRO A 140 -0.30 -8.82 -7.15
N GLN A 141 0.08 -9.12 -5.91
CA GLN A 141 1.46 -8.92 -5.42
C GLN A 141 2.45 -9.70 -6.31
N GLY A 142 3.65 -9.17 -6.50
CA GLY A 142 4.64 -9.70 -7.43
C GLY A 142 4.39 -9.36 -8.90
N TYR A 143 3.13 -9.19 -9.34
CA TYR A 143 2.82 -8.87 -10.74
C TYR A 143 3.36 -7.50 -11.16
N ALA A 144 3.30 -6.50 -10.29
CA ALA A 144 3.78 -5.15 -10.57
C ALA A 144 5.29 -5.14 -10.94
N ALA A 145 6.08 -6.01 -10.32
CA ALA A 145 7.51 -6.12 -10.60
C ALA A 145 7.81 -6.64 -12.01
N ILE A 146 6.94 -7.49 -12.56
CA ILE A 146 7.12 -8.11 -13.87
C ILE A 146 6.30 -7.46 -14.98
N ALA A 147 5.30 -6.63 -14.64
CA ALA A 147 4.41 -6.01 -15.61
C ALA A 147 5.14 -5.31 -16.78
N PRO A 148 6.26 -4.56 -16.56
CA PRO A 148 7.02 -3.95 -17.66
C PRO A 148 7.68 -4.96 -18.61
N PHE A 149 7.88 -6.21 -18.15
CA PHE A 149 8.55 -7.27 -18.89
C PHE A 149 7.59 -8.39 -19.34
N ALA A 150 6.33 -8.35 -18.91
CA ALA A 150 5.36 -9.42 -19.13
C ALA A 150 5.23 -9.81 -20.60
N THR A 151 5.26 -8.83 -21.52
CA THR A 151 5.19 -9.07 -22.98
C THR A 151 6.43 -9.78 -23.55
N LYS A 152 7.54 -9.81 -22.80
CA LYS A 152 8.79 -10.49 -23.19
C LYS A 152 8.89 -11.91 -22.64
N LEU A 153 7.98 -12.29 -21.75
CA LEU A 153 7.95 -13.61 -21.14
C LEU A 153 7.25 -14.61 -22.07
N ASN A 154 8.02 -15.51 -22.68
CA ASN A 154 7.52 -16.59 -23.52
C ASN A 154 7.45 -17.89 -22.76
N GLY A 155 6.53 -18.80 -23.18
CA GLY A 155 6.37 -20.10 -22.55
C GLY A 155 5.80 -20.03 -21.14
N ILE A 156 6.20 -20.98 -20.30
CA ILE A 156 5.78 -21.11 -18.89
C ILE A 156 6.79 -20.40 -18.00
N ASN A 157 6.30 -19.52 -17.14
CA ASN A 157 7.11 -18.80 -16.18
C ASN A 157 6.49 -18.91 -14.79
N LEU A 158 7.32 -19.08 -13.76
CA LEU A 158 6.94 -19.02 -12.35
C LEU A 158 7.60 -17.80 -11.73
N ILE A 159 6.79 -16.94 -11.13
CA ILE A 159 7.26 -15.79 -10.38
C ILE A 159 7.04 -16.07 -8.90
N ALA A 160 8.11 -16.17 -8.13
CA ALA A 160 8.06 -16.32 -6.69
C ALA A 160 8.29 -14.97 -6.02
N ASP A 161 7.27 -14.46 -5.35
CA ASP A 161 7.35 -13.27 -4.50
C ASP A 161 7.54 -13.74 -3.05
N ILE A 162 8.77 -13.57 -2.55
CA ILE A 162 9.19 -14.04 -1.23
C ILE A 162 9.11 -12.88 -0.26
N GLY A 163 8.08 -12.90 0.57
CA GLY A 163 7.83 -11.90 1.61
C GLY A 163 8.30 -12.32 3.00
N ASN A 164 8.03 -11.48 3.99
CA ASN A 164 8.30 -11.76 5.40
C ASN A 164 7.22 -12.67 6.00
N GLY A 165 7.36 -13.97 5.84
CA GLY A 165 6.43 -14.99 6.36
C GLY A 165 5.48 -15.58 5.33
N THR A 166 5.48 -15.10 4.09
CA THR A 166 4.67 -15.65 3.00
C THR A 166 5.47 -15.73 1.69
N MET A 167 5.15 -16.73 0.87
CA MET A 167 5.62 -16.81 -0.50
C MET A 167 4.40 -16.89 -1.43
N ASN A 168 4.30 -15.97 -2.38
CA ASN A 168 3.28 -16.00 -3.42
C ASN A 168 3.91 -16.50 -4.72
N VAL A 169 3.34 -17.52 -5.33
CA VAL A 169 3.81 -18.04 -6.61
C VAL A 169 2.78 -17.72 -7.69
N LEU A 170 3.20 -16.93 -8.67
CA LEU A 170 2.40 -16.57 -9.82
C LEU A 170 2.81 -17.45 -11.01
N TYR A 171 1.89 -18.28 -11.49
CA TYR A 171 2.07 -19.07 -12.70
C TYR A 171 1.61 -18.29 -13.93
N MET A 172 2.48 -18.21 -14.93
CA MET A 172 2.23 -17.41 -16.14
C MET A 172 2.48 -18.24 -17.40
N ILE A 173 1.67 -17.99 -18.42
CA ILE A 173 1.89 -18.52 -19.78
C ILE A 173 1.95 -17.33 -20.74
N ASN A 174 3.06 -17.20 -21.46
CA ASN A 174 3.30 -16.13 -22.44
C ASN A 174 2.98 -14.74 -21.85
N GLY A 175 3.51 -14.47 -20.63
CA GLY A 175 3.34 -13.22 -19.92
C GLY A 175 1.96 -12.95 -19.31
N LYS A 176 1.02 -13.91 -19.40
CA LYS A 176 -0.34 -13.77 -18.85
C LYS A 176 -0.49 -14.63 -17.60
N PRO A 177 -0.92 -14.05 -16.45
CA PRO A 177 -1.25 -14.81 -15.27
C PRO A 177 -2.36 -15.82 -15.54
N GLN A 178 -2.23 -17.02 -14.99
CA GLN A 178 -3.23 -18.10 -15.10
C GLN A 178 -4.00 -18.21 -13.79
N SER A 179 -5.32 -18.00 -13.84
CA SER A 179 -6.21 -18.23 -12.70
C SER A 179 -6.32 -19.72 -12.40
N GLY A 180 -6.29 -20.11 -11.10
CA GLY A 180 -6.49 -21.50 -10.65
C GLY A 180 -5.24 -22.37 -10.55
N LYS A 181 -4.04 -21.87 -10.86
CA LYS A 181 -2.74 -22.54 -10.63
C LYS A 181 -1.84 -21.63 -9.80
N MET A 182 -2.24 -21.40 -8.55
CA MET A 182 -1.58 -20.47 -7.65
C MET A 182 -1.35 -21.18 -6.32
N PHE A 183 -0.15 -21.06 -5.79
CA PHE A 183 0.28 -21.70 -4.56
C PHE A 183 0.85 -20.66 -3.61
#